data_a54960d353560c425006b317f39a9549
#
_entry.id   a54960d353560c425006b317f39a9549
#
_cell.length_a   1.000
_cell.length_b   1.000
_cell.length_c   1.000
_cell.angle_alpha   90.00
_cell.angle_beta   90.00
_cell.angle_gamma   90.00
#
_symmetry.space_group_name_H-M   'P 1'
#
loop_
_entity.id
_entity.type
_entity.pdbx_description
1 polymer ?
#
loop_
_entity_poly.entity_id
_entity_poly.type
_entity_poly.pdbx_seq_one_letter_code
_entity_poly.pdbx_strand_id
1 'polypeptide(L)'
;MKLKLFDYVSFAVAILVVAVFSVFAYGDRTEGSQVRVETEKASFIYPLDEPRELDVEGPLGHTHVEIEDGKVRVTESPCREKICIAAGWVSRADEWIACLPNRVFLRVQGGEETGVDAQTF
;
A
#
# COMPACT_ATOMS: atom_id res chain seq x y z
N MET A 1 -32.47 36.48 -7.41
CA MET A 1 -32.43 35.87 -6.09
C MET A 1 -31.42 36.57 -5.22
N LYS A 2 -31.89 37.14 -4.15
CA LYS A 2 -30.97 37.78 -3.20
C LYS A 2 -30.48 36.73 -2.22
N LEU A 3 -29.18 36.46 -2.23
CA LEU A 3 -28.58 35.56 -1.27
C LEU A 3 -28.42 36.32 0.04
N LYS A 4 -28.89 35.73 1.10
CA LYS A 4 -28.78 36.33 2.43
C LYS A 4 -27.43 35.92 3.06
N LEU A 5 -27.06 36.67 4.07
CA LEU A 5 -25.83 36.38 4.80
C LEU A 5 -25.81 34.92 5.30
N PHE A 6 -26.95 34.39 5.68
CA PHE A 6 -27.03 33.00 6.11
C PHE A 6 -26.64 32.01 5.03
N ASP A 7 -26.93 32.33 3.77
CA ASP A 7 -26.58 31.45 2.68
C ASP A 7 -25.07 31.38 2.49
N TYR A 8 -24.40 32.50 2.63
CA TYR A 8 -22.96 32.55 2.55
C TYR A 8 -22.30 31.83 3.72
N VAL A 9 -22.84 32.03 4.92
CA VAL A 9 -22.32 31.37 6.11
C VAL A 9 -22.53 29.86 5.99
N SER A 10 -23.71 29.45 5.55
CA SER A 10 -24.03 28.04 5.36
C SER A 10 -23.10 27.39 4.35
N PHE A 11 -22.85 28.08 3.24
CA PHE A 11 -21.97 27.59 2.19
C PHE A 11 -20.53 27.48 2.68
N ALA A 12 -20.08 28.49 3.42
CA ALA A 12 -18.73 28.48 3.99
C ALA A 12 -18.56 27.34 4.99
N VAL A 13 -19.56 27.10 5.83
CA VAL A 13 -19.52 25.99 6.78
C VAL A 13 -19.50 24.66 6.06
N ALA A 14 -20.27 24.51 5.01
CA ALA A 14 -20.30 23.28 4.23
C ALA A 14 -18.93 23.00 3.59
N ILE A 15 -18.31 24.03 3.03
CA ILE A 15 -16.97 23.88 2.43
C ILE A 15 -15.97 23.50 3.51
N LEU A 16 -16.04 24.13 4.67
CA LEU A 16 -15.15 23.84 5.78
C LEU A 16 -15.30 22.38 6.23
N VAL A 17 -16.52 21.91 6.37
CA VAL A 17 -16.79 20.53 6.78
C VAL A 17 -16.23 19.56 5.75
N VAL A 18 -16.46 19.82 4.48
CA VAL A 18 -15.96 18.95 3.40
C VAL A 18 -14.44 18.95 3.39
N ALA A 19 -13.82 20.12 3.56
CA ALA A 19 -12.37 20.21 3.60
C ALA A 19 -11.77 19.44 4.77
N VAL A 20 -12.35 19.61 5.96
CA VAL A 20 -11.90 18.90 7.15
C VAL A 20 -12.07 17.39 6.96
N PHE A 21 -13.20 16.98 6.43
CA PHE A 21 -13.48 15.57 6.20
C PHE A 21 -12.51 14.99 5.18
N SER A 22 -12.21 15.74 4.14
CA SER A 22 -11.25 15.31 3.11
C SER A 22 -9.86 15.14 3.68
N VAL A 23 -9.41 16.10 4.48
CA VAL A 23 -8.10 16.02 5.12
C VAL A 23 -8.06 14.80 6.06
N PHE A 24 -9.14 14.58 6.79
CA PHE A 24 -9.22 13.44 7.70
C PHE A 24 -9.20 12.11 6.95
N ALA A 25 -9.91 12.03 5.84
CA ALA A 25 -10.00 10.80 5.08
C ALA A 25 -8.71 10.48 4.30
N TYR A 26 -8.10 11.50 3.74
CA TYR A 26 -6.89 11.30 2.92
C TYR A 26 -5.61 11.49 3.70
N GLY A 27 -5.63 12.26 4.75
CA GLY A 27 -4.46 12.47 5.58
C GLY A 27 -4.10 11.29 6.46
N ASP A 28 -5.04 10.39 6.65
CA ASP A 28 -4.85 9.22 7.50
C ASP A 28 -4.15 8.05 6.80
N ARG A 29 -3.73 8.26 5.58
CA ARG A 29 -2.95 7.22 4.90
C ARG A 29 -1.57 7.19 5.49
N THR A 30 -1.41 6.34 6.48
CA THR A 30 -0.12 6.11 7.08
C THR A 30 0.80 5.46 6.07
N GLU A 31 2.06 5.86 6.11
CA GLU A 31 3.07 5.16 5.35
C GLU A 31 3.14 3.73 5.87
N GLY A 32 3.40 2.81 4.97
CA GLY A 32 3.57 1.43 5.35
C GLY A 32 4.78 1.26 6.24
N SER A 33 4.67 0.38 7.21
CA SER A 33 5.77 0.07 8.11
C SER A 33 6.37 -1.30 7.85
N GLN A 34 5.65 -2.14 7.14
CA GLN A 34 6.11 -3.48 6.83
C GLN A 34 5.50 -3.97 5.52
N VAL A 35 6.15 -4.93 4.91
CA VAL A 35 5.64 -5.57 3.71
C VAL A 35 5.34 -7.04 4.00
N ARG A 36 4.20 -7.48 3.57
CA ARG A 36 3.82 -8.87 3.65
C ARG A 36 4.07 -9.53 2.30
N VAL A 37 4.90 -10.54 2.31
CA VAL A 37 5.23 -11.30 1.10
C VAL A 37 4.49 -12.62 1.21
N GLU A 38 3.56 -12.85 0.28
CA GLU A 38 2.80 -14.11 0.27
C GLU A 38 3.22 -14.92 -0.93
N THR A 39 3.50 -16.19 -0.70
CA THR A 39 3.81 -17.14 -1.75
C THR A 39 2.84 -18.30 -1.66
N GLU A 40 2.92 -19.20 -2.61
CA GLU A 40 2.09 -20.39 -2.61
C GLU A 40 2.30 -21.26 -1.36
N LYS A 41 3.52 -21.24 -0.82
CA LYS A 41 3.86 -22.13 0.31
C LYS A 41 3.84 -21.44 1.66
N ALA A 42 4.07 -20.13 1.72
CA ALA A 42 4.26 -19.44 2.98
C ALA A 42 4.02 -17.96 2.83
N SER A 43 3.93 -17.28 3.96
CA SER A 43 3.89 -15.83 3.98
C SER A 43 4.95 -15.31 4.94
N PHE A 44 5.56 -14.20 4.59
CA PHE A 44 6.61 -13.59 5.37
C PHE A 44 6.31 -12.12 5.56
N ILE A 45 6.75 -11.56 6.68
CA ILE A 45 6.60 -10.13 6.96
C ILE A 45 7.98 -9.56 7.22
N TYR A 46 8.30 -8.48 6.53
CA TYR A 46 9.58 -7.80 6.67
C TYR A 46 9.36 -6.33 6.99
N PRO A 47 10.17 -5.73 7.86
CA PRO A 47 10.07 -4.30 8.13
C PRO A 47 10.56 -3.50 6.93
N LEU A 48 9.93 -2.35 6.70
CA LEU A 48 10.34 -1.45 5.63
C LEU A 48 11.41 -0.45 6.06
N ASP A 49 11.65 -0.34 7.35
CA ASP A 49 12.63 0.60 7.88
C ASP A 49 14.08 0.14 7.72
N GLU A 50 14.28 -1.11 7.32
CA GLU A 50 15.61 -1.65 7.07
C GLU A 50 15.78 -1.98 5.60
N PRO A 51 16.86 -1.49 4.95
CA PRO A 51 17.16 -1.89 3.58
C PRO A 51 17.42 -3.40 3.52
N ARG A 52 16.82 -4.05 2.55
CA ARG A 52 16.96 -5.49 2.43
C ARG A 52 16.69 -5.95 1.00
N GLU A 53 17.37 -6.97 0.58
CA GLU A 53 17.09 -7.64 -0.67
C GLU A 53 16.60 -9.04 -0.39
N LEU A 54 15.56 -9.44 -1.07
CA LEU A 54 14.93 -10.74 -0.87
C LEU A 54 14.80 -11.47 -2.21
N ASP A 55 15.06 -12.76 -2.19
CA ASP A 55 14.73 -13.62 -3.30
C ASP A 55 13.57 -14.49 -2.89
N VAL A 56 12.43 -14.29 -3.51
CA VAL A 56 11.22 -15.02 -3.21
C VAL A 56 11.04 -16.11 -4.25
N GLU A 57 11.03 -17.34 -3.79
CA GLU A 57 10.88 -18.48 -4.68
C GLU A 57 9.43 -18.72 -5.04
N GLY A 58 9.16 -18.89 -6.32
CA GLY A 58 7.83 -19.21 -6.82
C GLY A 58 7.91 -20.34 -7.84
N PRO A 59 6.75 -20.77 -8.36
CA PRO A 59 6.71 -21.90 -9.29
C PRO A 59 7.45 -21.68 -10.60
N LEU A 60 7.63 -20.45 -11.04
CA LEU A 60 8.35 -20.14 -12.27
C LEU A 60 9.80 -19.75 -12.04
N GLY A 61 10.21 -19.51 -10.82
CA GLY A 61 11.55 -19.08 -10.49
C GLY A 61 11.55 -18.07 -9.38
N HIS A 62 12.64 -17.32 -9.26
CA HIS A 62 12.79 -16.35 -8.18
C HIS A 62 12.31 -14.97 -8.58
N THR A 63 11.63 -14.33 -7.66
CA THR A 63 11.26 -12.92 -7.77
C THR A 63 12.17 -12.14 -6.82
N HIS A 64 12.92 -11.21 -7.35
CA HIS A 64 13.83 -10.41 -6.54
C HIS A 64 13.13 -9.14 -6.04
N VAL A 65 13.11 -8.97 -4.74
CA VAL A 65 12.44 -7.86 -4.07
C VAL A 65 13.47 -7.02 -3.37
N GLU A 66 13.37 -5.71 -3.52
CA GLU A 66 14.28 -4.77 -2.87
C GLU A 66 13.48 -3.85 -1.94
N ILE A 67 13.96 -3.71 -0.71
CA ILE A 67 13.38 -2.81 0.28
C ILE A 67 14.40 -1.72 0.57
N GLU A 68 14.00 -0.47 0.41
CA GLU A 68 14.89 0.68 0.65
C GLU A 68 14.07 1.91 1.02
N ASP A 69 14.52 2.65 2.01
CA ASP A 69 13.90 3.92 2.44
C ASP A 69 12.39 3.82 2.72
N GLY A 70 11.96 2.73 3.32
CA GLY A 70 10.55 2.54 3.62
C GLY A 70 9.70 2.18 2.42
N LYS A 71 10.33 1.78 1.33
CA LYS A 71 9.65 1.40 0.09
C LYS A 71 10.06 0.01 -0.34
N VAL A 72 9.23 -0.61 -1.13
CA VAL A 72 9.49 -1.94 -1.65
C VAL A 72 9.20 -1.97 -3.15
N ARG A 73 10.00 -2.70 -3.88
CA ARG A 73 9.77 -2.92 -5.31
C ARG A 73 10.27 -4.30 -5.73
N VAL A 74 9.78 -4.75 -6.86
CA VAL A 74 10.28 -5.96 -7.51
C VAL A 74 11.29 -5.53 -8.56
N THR A 75 12.51 -6.06 -8.49
CA THR A 75 13.57 -5.71 -9.43
C THR A 75 13.72 -6.75 -10.53
N GLU A 76 13.46 -8.01 -10.22
CA GLU A 76 13.52 -9.08 -11.19
C GLU A 76 12.39 -10.06 -10.95
N SER A 77 11.87 -10.63 -12.01
CA SER A 77 10.78 -11.59 -11.95
C SER A 77 10.83 -12.48 -13.18
N PRO A 78 10.49 -13.77 -13.05
CA PRO A 78 10.39 -14.65 -14.19
C PRO A 78 9.14 -14.44 -15.03
N CYS A 79 8.26 -13.53 -14.61
CA CYS A 79 7.04 -13.23 -15.36
C CYS A 79 7.35 -12.65 -16.72
N ARG A 80 6.65 -13.13 -17.73
CA ARG A 80 6.89 -12.68 -19.10
C ARG A 80 6.60 -11.20 -19.29
N GLU A 81 5.52 -10.73 -18.73
CA GLU A 81 5.09 -9.34 -18.89
C GLU A 81 5.73 -8.39 -17.92
N LYS A 82 6.28 -8.89 -16.84
CA LYS A 82 7.00 -8.12 -15.83
C LYS A 82 6.20 -6.93 -15.30
N ILE A 83 4.91 -7.12 -15.14
CA ILE A 83 4.02 -6.08 -14.61
C ILE A 83 4.42 -5.69 -13.20
N CYS A 84 4.84 -6.65 -12.40
CA CYS A 84 5.27 -6.40 -11.04
C CYS A 84 6.51 -5.49 -10.98
N ILE A 85 7.41 -5.60 -11.94
CA ILE A 85 8.57 -4.71 -12.03
C ILE A 85 8.11 -3.32 -12.46
N ALA A 86 7.20 -3.26 -13.40
CA ALA A 86 6.69 -1.99 -13.90
C ALA A 86 5.91 -1.20 -12.85
N ALA A 87 5.39 -1.87 -11.82
CA ALA A 87 4.69 -1.19 -10.75
C ALA A 87 5.57 -0.21 -9.97
N GLY A 88 6.88 -0.45 -9.96
CA GLY A 88 7.82 0.46 -9.29
C GLY A 88 7.77 0.35 -7.78
N TRP A 89 8.13 1.45 -7.12
CA TRP A 89 8.15 1.49 -5.65
C TRP A 89 6.75 1.63 -5.09
N VAL A 90 6.45 0.87 -4.04
CA VAL A 90 5.24 1.03 -3.24
C VAL A 90 5.64 1.25 -1.79
N SER A 91 4.97 2.16 -1.12
CA SER A 91 5.32 2.53 0.24
C SER A 91 4.14 2.78 1.16
N ARG A 92 2.96 2.93 0.61
CA ARG A 92 1.77 3.24 1.40
C ARG A 92 1.06 1.97 1.83
N ALA A 93 0.43 2.05 2.99
CA ALA A 93 -0.39 0.95 3.46
C ALA A 93 -1.48 0.63 2.42
N ASP A 94 -1.74 -0.65 2.23
CA ASP A 94 -2.70 -1.20 1.27
C ASP A 94 -2.26 -1.16 -0.19
N GLU A 95 -1.07 -0.64 -0.49
CA GLU A 95 -0.53 -0.82 -1.82
C GLU A 95 0.00 -2.24 -1.96
N TRP A 96 -0.09 -2.77 -3.16
CA TRP A 96 0.30 -4.15 -3.40
C TRP A 96 0.88 -4.33 -4.79
N ILE A 97 1.70 -5.36 -4.92
CA ILE A 97 2.27 -5.80 -6.18
C ILE A 97 1.98 -7.29 -6.28
N ALA A 98 1.42 -7.72 -7.38
CA ALA A 98 1.15 -9.13 -7.61
C ALA A 98 1.94 -9.64 -8.79
N CYS A 99 2.66 -10.72 -8.58
CA CYS A 99 3.36 -11.43 -9.63
C CYS A 99 2.62 -12.76 -9.84
N LEU A 100 1.49 -12.67 -10.50
CA LEU A 100 0.54 -13.79 -10.58
C LEU A 100 1.08 -15.03 -11.26
N PRO A 101 1.81 -14.94 -12.38
CA PRO A 101 2.37 -16.14 -12.98
C PRO A 101 3.33 -16.87 -12.05
N ASN A 102 4.04 -16.15 -11.19
CA ASN A 102 4.94 -16.74 -10.23
C ASN A 102 4.31 -16.91 -8.84
N ARG A 103 3.06 -16.53 -8.69
CA ARG A 103 2.29 -16.64 -7.43
C ARG A 103 2.99 -15.99 -6.25
N VAL A 104 3.55 -14.82 -6.48
CA VAL A 104 4.13 -14.00 -5.43
C VAL A 104 3.29 -12.74 -5.29
N PHE A 105 2.94 -12.43 -4.08
CA PHE A 105 2.10 -11.29 -3.75
C PHE A 105 2.76 -10.47 -2.65
N LEU A 106 2.94 -9.18 -2.91
CA LEU A 106 3.50 -8.25 -1.94
C LEU A 106 2.45 -7.25 -1.54
N ARG A 107 2.27 -7.06 -0.25
CA ARG A 107 1.33 -6.07 0.25
C ARG A 107 1.98 -5.26 1.35
N VAL A 108 1.90 -3.94 1.24
CA VAL A 108 2.43 -3.04 2.25
C VAL A 108 1.36 -2.87 3.33
N GLN A 109 1.77 -2.99 4.59
CA GLN A 109 0.88 -2.88 5.73
C GLN A 109 1.35 -1.78 6.66
N GLY A 110 0.38 -1.11 7.29
CA GLY A 110 0.67 -0.19 8.37
C GLY A 110 0.87 -0.96 9.68
N GLY A 111 1.73 -0.45 10.54
CA GLY A 111 2.13 -1.17 11.74
C GLY A 111 1.03 -1.35 12.79
N GLU A 112 -0.03 -0.56 12.75
CA GLU A 112 -1.05 -0.59 13.79
C GLU A 112 -2.32 -1.35 13.43
N GLU A 113 -2.37 -1.93 12.27
CA GLU A 113 -3.61 -2.51 11.76
C GLU A 113 -3.79 -3.97 12.03
N THR A 114 -2.84 -4.57 12.68
CA THR A 114 -2.86 -6.02 12.85
C THR A 114 -4.10 -6.52 13.58
N GLY A 115 -4.56 -5.76 14.57
CA GLY A 115 -5.74 -6.14 15.32
C GLY A 115 -7.02 -6.08 14.50
N VAL A 116 -7.11 -5.08 13.63
CA VAL A 116 -8.29 -4.90 12.81
C VAL A 116 -8.35 -5.93 11.70
N ASP A 117 -7.23 -6.19 11.09
CA ASP A 117 -7.16 -7.18 10.01
C ASP A 117 -7.50 -8.57 10.48
N ALA A 118 -7.14 -8.89 11.70
CA ALA A 118 -7.46 -10.19 12.26
C ALA A 118 -8.95 -10.40 12.41
N GLN A 119 -9.72 -9.33 12.49
CA GLN A 119 -11.16 -9.41 12.70
C GLN A 119 -11.96 -9.48 11.42
N THR A 120 -11.38 -9.20 10.30
CA THR A 120 -12.10 -9.20 9.05
C THR A 120 -12.29 -10.57 8.44
N PHE A 121 -11.81 -11.56 9.07
CA PHE A 121 -11.94 -12.95 8.57
C PHE A 121 -12.78 -13.81 9.38
#